data_c4bfa25aef3d0d5f5e5785d82801d777
#
_entry.id   c4bfa25aef3d0d5f5e5785d82801d777
#
_cell.length_a   1.000
_cell.length_b   1.000
_cell.length_c   1.000
_cell.angle_alpha   90.00
_cell.angle_beta   90.00
_cell.angle_gamma   90.00
#
_symmetry.space_group_name_H-M   'P 1'
#
loop_
_entity.id
_entity.type
_entity.pdbx_description
1 polymer ?
#
loop_
_entity_poly.entity_id
_entity_poly.type
_entity_poly.pdbx_seq_one_letter_code
_entity_poly.pdbx_strand_id
1 'polypeptide(L)'
;MDIDPGFPISHPGLTRAPVKLSDEPFGRFNLYDYSMDRRYQVFVSSTFEDLREERASVIGCLLQLDCFPTGMELFPAADDDSLTLIKSVIDDSDYYLVLLAGRYGSCPPGDERSFTHVEYDYAVTSGKPTIALLHSNPGLLPADKTERSDDGRRRLDEFRETLKRKNCSLWKDQAELTSAVFTGVQHLKKTRPSVGWIRGSELDGEGLKDELIRLRREIDSLNGELAVAKLRAAPEGLEELAQGADATKITIEFEGSFSLSVRWDSLMRAILPLTFGGGAPPEAIDAAIISTVRKEAIEMELPMSGYLGLGSRSCVPKRLQQGL
;
A
#
# COMPACT_ATOMS: atom_id res chain seq x y z
N MET A 1 25.51 -61.67 -22.20
CA MET A 1 26.61 -61.39 -21.30
C MET A 1 26.07 -60.39 -20.29
N ASP A 2 25.67 -61.03 -19.24
CA ASP A 2 25.39 -60.50 -17.91
C ASP A 2 26.46 -59.55 -17.40
N ILE A 3 26.09 -58.55 -16.68
CA ILE A 3 26.62 -58.21 -15.36
C ILE A 3 25.72 -57.12 -14.72
N ASP A 4 24.86 -57.54 -13.79
CA ASP A 4 24.45 -56.77 -12.58
C ASP A 4 25.61 -56.89 -11.56
N PRO A 5 25.92 -55.95 -10.73
CA PRO A 5 25.34 -55.99 -9.40
C PRO A 5 25.09 -54.65 -8.72
N GLY A 6 23.98 -54.62 -8.02
CA GLY A 6 23.61 -53.66 -7.04
C GLY A 6 24.51 -53.50 -5.83
N PHE A 7 24.38 -52.35 -5.17
CA PHE A 7 24.65 -52.18 -3.73
C PHE A 7 23.60 -51.23 -3.12
N PRO A 8 22.96 -51.68 -2.04
CA PRO A 8 22.04 -50.80 -1.29
C PRO A 8 22.81 -50.05 -0.20
N ILE A 9 22.70 -48.73 -0.16
CA ILE A 9 23.09 -47.97 1.02
C ILE A 9 21.85 -47.72 1.87
N SER A 10 21.71 -48.56 2.91
CA SER A 10 20.76 -48.38 3.97
C SER A 10 21.25 -47.29 4.93
N HIS A 11 20.49 -46.22 5.12
CA HIS A 11 20.62 -45.36 6.29
C HIS A 11 19.50 -45.65 7.28
N PRO A 12 19.80 -45.79 8.57
CA PRO A 12 18.82 -46.15 9.59
C PRO A 12 17.99 -44.96 10.03
N GLY A 13 16.71 -45.16 10.01
CA GLY A 13 15.73 -44.72 11.00
C GLY A 13 15.68 -43.29 11.45
N LEU A 14 14.79 -42.53 10.80
CA LEU A 14 13.94 -41.54 11.46
C LEU A 14 12.52 -41.70 10.93
N THR A 15 11.81 -42.63 11.54
CA THR A 15 10.36 -42.73 11.40
C THR A 15 9.74 -41.54 12.10
N ARG A 16 9.51 -40.46 11.33
CA ARG A 16 8.58 -39.43 11.72
C ARG A 16 7.17 -40.00 11.61
N ALA A 17 6.54 -40.28 12.74
CA ALA A 17 5.13 -40.59 12.80
C ALA A 17 4.34 -39.46 12.06
N PRO A 18 3.31 -39.80 11.29
CA PRO A 18 2.44 -38.80 10.69
C PRO A 18 1.76 -38.05 11.82
N VAL A 19 2.00 -36.75 11.91
CA VAL A 19 1.19 -35.86 12.72
C VAL A 19 -0.21 -35.94 12.10
N LYS A 20 -1.14 -36.60 12.79
CA LYS A 20 -2.55 -36.46 12.52
C LYS A 20 -2.88 -34.98 12.77
N LEU A 21 -2.98 -34.20 11.71
CA LEU A 21 -3.72 -32.96 11.74
C LEU A 21 -5.14 -33.36 12.08
N SER A 22 -5.57 -33.06 13.30
CA SER A 22 -6.95 -33.12 13.74
C SER A 22 -7.80 -32.32 12.77
N ASP A 23 -8.95 -32.89 12.42
CA ASP A 23 -10.03 -32.25 11.67
C ASP A 23 -10.48 -30.97 12.41
N GLU A 24 -9.81 -29.88 12.14
CA GLU A 24 -10.26 -28.57 12.55
C GLU A 24 -11.32 -28.09 11.54
N PRO A 25 -12.41 -27.48 12.00
CA PRO A 25 -13.45 -26.96 11.14
C PRO A 25 -13.04 -25.60 10.54
N PHE A 26 -11.83 -25.49 10.00
CA PHE A 26 -11.55 -24.46 9.05
C PHE A 26 -12.14 -24.93 7.72
N GLY A 27 -13.43 -24.69 7.58
CA GLY A 27 -14.07 -24.72 6.27
C GLY A 27 -13.13 -23.96 5.34
N ARG A 28 -12.65 -24.64 4.30
CA ARG A 28 -11.92 -24.01 3.19
C ARG A 28 -12.77 -22.82 2.77
N PHE A 29 -12.41 -21.64 3.25
CA PHE A 29 -12.86 -20.41 2.65
C PHE A 29 -12.26 -20.42 1.25
N ASN A 30 -13.03 -20.94 0.32
CA ASN A 30 -12.75 -20.85 -1.08
C ASN A 30 -13.03 -19.39 -1.45
N LEU A 31 -12.04 -18.51 -1.26
CA LEU A 31 -12.07 -17.10 -1.66
C LEU A 31 -12.40 -16.92 -3.16
N TYR A 32 -12.53 -18.03 -3.90
CA TYR A 32 -12.82 -18.06 -5.32
C TYR A 32 -14.26 -18.42 -5.68
N ASP A 33 -15.11 -18.78 -4.71
CA ASP A 33 -16.47 -19.27 -4.99
C ASP A 33 -17.59 -18.26 -4.69
N TYR A 34 -17.26 -17.03 -4.35
CA TYR A 34 -18.17 -15.92 -4.53
C TYR A 34 -17.99 -15.40 -5.95
N SER A 35 -18.77 -15.90 -6.89
CA SER A 35 -18.96 -15.26 -8.20
C SER A 35 -19.78 -13.97 -8.01
N MET A 36 -19.21 -13.03 -7.25
CA MET A 36 -19.69 -11.66 -7.22
C MET A 36 -19.57 -11.14 -8.64
N ASP A 37 -20.66 -10.63 -9.19
CA ASP A 37 -20.71 -10.01 -10.52
C ASP A 37 -19.85 -8.74 -10.50
N ARG A 38 -18.54 -8.92 -10.67
CA ARG A 38 -17.55 -7.84 -10.62
C ARG A 38 -17.47 -7.15 -11.96
N ARG A 39 -17.62 -5.85 -11.96
CA ARG A 39 -17.38 -5.00 -13.11
C ARG A 39 -16.08 -4.25 -12.95
N TYR A 40 -15.33 -4.14 -14.03
CA TYR A 40 -14.02 -3.48 -13.99
C TYR A 40 -14.08 -2.15 -14.70
N GLN A 41 -13.46 -1.13 -14.11
CA GLN A 41 -13.33 0.17 -14.71
C GLN A 41 -12.08 0.20 -15.61
N VAL A 42 -12.27 0.59 -16.87
CA VAL A 42 -11.21 0.64 -17.88
C VAL A 42 -11.05 2.07 -18.38
N PHE A 43 -9.89 2.67 -18.10
CA PHE A 43 -9.55 3.96 -18.69
C PHE A 43 -9.18 3.78 -20.16
N VAL A 44 -9.87 4.49 -21.06
CA VAL A 44 -9.63 4.46 -22.50
C VAL A 44 -8.93 5.74 -22.93
N SER A 45 -7.65 5.63 -23.22
CA SER A 45 -6.80 6.71 -23.71
C SER A 45 -6.64 6.64 -25.22
N SER A 46 -6.92 7.71 -25.91
CA SER A 46 -6.68 7.85 -27.37
C SER A 46 -6.72 9.30 -27.79
N THR A 47 -6.23 9.60 -28.98
CA THR A 47 -6.63 10.82 -29.69
C THR A 47 -8.13 10.78 -30.02
N PHE A 48 -8.79 11.94 -30.00
CA PHE A 48 -10.25 11.98 -30.12
C PHE A 48 -10.73 12.14 -31.56
N GLU A 49 -10.14 13.08 -32.32
CA GLU A 49 -10.66 13.47 -33.62
C GLU A 49 -10.56 12.38 -34.69
N ASP A 50 -9.42 11.69 -34.74
CA ASP A 50 -9.11 10.66 -35.74
C ASP A 50 -9.67 9.30 -35.40
N LEU A 51 -9.93 9.04 -34.11
CA LEU A 51 -10.34 7.73 -33.57
C LEU A 51 -11.75 7.69 -32.98
N ARG A 52 -12.62 8.62 -33.37
CA ARG A 52 -13.97 8.74 -32.81
C ARG A 52 -14.80 7.45 -32.99
N GLU A 53 -14.77 6.87 -34.20
CA GLU A 53 -15.53 5.66 -34.54
C GLU A 53 -14.93 4.42 -33.85
N GLU A 54 -13.59 4.32 -33.90
CA GLU A 54 -12.85 3.25 -33.28
C GLU A 54 -13.04 3.25 -31.78
N ARG A 55 -13.00 4.43 -31.15
CA ARG A 55 -13.25 4.63 -29.73
C ARG A 55 -14.66 4.21 -29.32
N ALA A 56 -15.66 4.59 -30.11
CA ALA A 56 -17.06 4.18 -29.87
C ALA A 56 -17.19 2.65 -29.87
N SER A 57 -16.49 1.98 -30.80
CA SER A 57 -16.47 0.51 -30.88
C SER A 57 -15.76 -0.14 -29.67
N VAL A 58 -14.66 0.45 -29.22
CA VAL A 58 -13.96 0.02 -27.99
C VAL A 58 -14.89 0.15 -26.77
N ILE A 59 -15.55 1.27 -26.61
CA ILE A 59 -16.52 1.52 -25.54
C ILE A 59 -17.65 0.48 -25.58
N GLY A 60 -18.24 0.25 -26.77
CA GLY A 60 -19.29 -0.75 -26.94
C GLY A 60 -18.83 -2.17 -26.57
N CYS A 61 -17.60 -2.54 -26.96
CA CYS A 61 -17.00 -3.82 -26.60
C CYS A 61 -16.76 -3.96 -25.07
N LEU A 62 -16.27 -2.90 -24.43
CA LEU A 62 -16.05 -2.89 -22.98
C LEU A 62 -17.36 -3.07 -22.20
N LEU A 63 -18.44 -2.41 -22.63
CA LEU A 63 -19.76 -2.58 -22.02
C LEU A 63 -20.30 -4.02 -22.16
N GLN A 64 -20.05 -4.68 -23.31
CA GLN A 64 -20.41 -6.09 -23.51
C GLN A 64 -19.56 -7.04 -22.63
N LEU A 65 -18.40 -6.60 -22.19
CA LEU A 65 -17.51 -7.34 -21.30
C LEU A 65 -17.75 -7.04 -19.80
N ASP A 66 -18.88 -6.41 -19.45
CA ASP A 66 -19.21 -5.95 -18.10
C ASP A 66 -18.10 -5.06 -17.50
N CYS A 67 -17.55 -4.17 -18.33
CA CYS A 67 -16.61 -3.15 -17.90
C CYS A 67 -17.26 -1.75 -17.96
N PHE A 68 -16.80 -0.86 -17.09
CA PHE A 68 -17.12 0.57 -17.12
C PHE A 68 -16.03 1.33 -17.88
N PRO A 69 -16.25 1.73 -19.12
CA PRO A 69 -15.29 2.57 -19.83
C PRO A 69 -15.27 3.96 -19.21
N THR A 70 -14.10 4.52 -19.01
CA THR A 70 -13.88 5.90 -18.58
C THR A 70 -12.87 6.58 -19.50
N GLY A 71 -12.95 7.89 -19.64
CA GLY A 71 -12.04 8.66 -20.48
C GLY A 71 -12.35 10.15 -20.41
N MET A 72 -11.53 10.95 -21.06
CA MET A 72 -11.57 12.41 -21.03
C MET A 72 -12.91 13.04 -21.44
N GLU A 73 -13.64 12.40 -22.35
CA GLU A 73 -14.92 12.92 -22.85
C GLU A 73 -16.05 12.93 -21.82
N LEU A 74 -15.88 12.24 -20.70
CA LEU A 74 -16.88 12.19 -19.63
C LEU A 74 -16.75 13.36 -18.65
N PHE A 75 -15.71 14.18 -18.80
CA PHE A 75 -15.49 15.31 -17.90
C PHE A 75 -15.84 16.62 -18.58
N PRO A 76 -16.58 17.50 -17.90
CA PRO A 76 -16.80 18.85 -18.39
C PRO A 76 -15.47 19.58 -18.49
N ALA A 77 -15.36 20.52 -19.44
CA ALA A 77 -14.22 21.43 -19.50
C ALA A 77 -14.22 22.28 -18.21
N ALA A 78 -13.39 21.87 -17.26
CA ALA A 78 -13.16 22.61 -16.02
C ALA A 78 -11.84 23.36 -16.13
N ASP A 79 -11.79 24.55 -15.53
CA ASP A 79 -10.60 25.41 -15.49
C ASP A 79 -9.48 24.84 -14.62
N ASP A 80 -9.73 23.74 -13.91
CA ASP A 80 -8.77 23.07 -13.07
C ASP A 80 -7.80 22.20 -13.88
N ASP A 81 -6.62 22.00 -13.33
CA ASP A 81 -5.52 21.22 -13.89
C ASP A 81 -6.00 19.86 -14.43
N SER A 82 -6.32 19.84 -15.72
CA SER A 82 -6.90 18.68 -16.41
C SER A 82 -6.06 17.42 -16.22
N LEU A 83 -4.73 17.56 -16.06
CA LEU A 83 -3.82 16.44 -15.84
C LEU A 83 -3.98 15.82 -14.45
N THR A 84 -4.26 16.61 -13.42
CA THR A 84 -4.49 16.09 -12.06
C THR A 84 -5.79 15.28 -12.01
N LEU A 85 -6.84 15.77 -12.66
CA LEU A 85 -8.10 15.05 -12.77
C LEU A 85 -7.95 13.74 -13.55
N ILE A 86 -7.25 13.75 -14.69
CA ILE A 86 -6.97 12.56 -15.49
C ILE A 86 -6.24 11.50 -14.66
N LYS A 87 -5.21 11.91 -13.93
CA LYS A 87 -4.43 10.99 -13.06
C LYS A 87 -5.31 10.35 -12.01
N SER A 88 -6.20 11.11 -11.35
CA SER A 88 -7.11 10.53 -10.35
C SER A 88 -8.05 9.48 -10.97
N VAL A 89 -8.56 9.72 -12.19
CA VAL A 89 -9.41 8.75 -12.88
C VAL A 89 -8.64 7.50 -13.31
N ILE A 90 -7.37 7.64 -13.71
CA ILE A 90 -6.50 6.50 -13.98
C ILE A 90 -6.25 5.72 -12.68
N ASP A 91 -6.05 6.39 -11.55
CA ASP A 91 -5.86 5.74 -10.25
C ASP A 91 -7.10 4.96 -9.80
N ASP A 92 -8.29 5.48 -10.06
CA ASP A 92 -9.56 4.80 -9.75
C ASP A 92 -9.89 3.66 -10.72
N SER A 93 -9.23 3.61 -11.89
CA SER A 93 -9.48 2.56 -12.89
C SER A 93 -8.73 1.27 -12.57
N ASP A 94 -9.33 0.14 -12.89
CA ASP A 94 -8.73 -1.19 -12.73
C ASP A 94 -7.72 -1.49 -13.83
N TYR A 95 -8.02 -1.07 -15.06
CA TYR A 95 -7.21 -1.30 -16.25
C TYR A 95 -7.06 -0.03 -17.08
N TYR A 96 -5.97 0.04 -17.83
CA TYR A 96 -5.69 1.12 -18.75
C TYR A 96 -5.60 0.59 -20.18
N LEU A 97 -6.29 1.21 -21.11
CA LEU A 97 -6.27 0.87 -22.53
C LEU A 97 -5.82 2.08 -23.33
N VAL A 98 -4.74 1.95 -24.09
CA VAL A 98 -4.30 2.96 -25.06
C VAL A 98 -4.59 2.51 -26.47
N LEU A 99 -5.25 3.38 -27.24
CA LEU A 99 -5.55 3.22 -28.64
C LEU A 99 -4.79 4.28 -29.44
N LEU A 100 -3.91 3.86 -30.34
CA LEU A 100 -3.06 4.74 -31.13
C LEU A 100 -3.11 4.40 -32.60
N ALA A 101 -3.33 5.42 -33.44
CA ALA A 101 -3.37 5.27 -34.90
C ALA A 101 -2.43 6.24 -35.61
N GLY A 102 -2.95 7.21 -36.36
CA GLY A 102 -2.18 8.07 -37.24
C GLY A 102 -1.79 9.42 -36.66
N ARG A 103 -2.29 9.79 -35.48
CA ARG A 103 -1.98 11.08 -34.82
C ARG A 103 -1.27 10.89 -33.51
N TYR A 104 -0.37 11.83 -33.19
CA TYR A 104 0.28 11.91 -31.88
C TYR A 104 -0.63 12.51 -30.81
N GLY A 105 -1.46 13.47 -31.24
CA GLY A 105 -2.37 14.21 -30.39
C GLY A 105 -1.81 15.54 -29.89
N SER A 106 -2.66 16.31 -29.20
CA SER A 106 -2.30 17.61 -28.61
C SER A 106 -1.44 17.42 -27.35
N CYS A 107 -0.58 18.40 -27.10
CA CYS A 107 0.26 18.44 -25.91
C CYS A 107 -0.34 19.38 -24.86
N PRO A 108 -0.25 19.05 -23.57
CA PRO A 108 -0.61 19.96 -22.50
C PRO A 108 0.35 21.17 -22.46
N PRO A 109 -0.08 22.33 -21.92
CA PRO A 109 0.79 23.48 -21.76
C PRO A 109 2.05 23.13 -20.96
N GLY A 110 3.23 23.43 -21.54
CA GLY A 110 4.51 23.20 -20.86
C GLY A 110 5.08 21.78 -20.96
N ASP A 111 4.39 20.84 -21.63
CA ASP A 111 4.93 19.51 -21.92
C ASP A 111 5.01 19.30 -23.45
N GLU A 112 6.06 18.65 -23.89
CA GLU A 112 6.22 18.28 -25.30
C GLU A 112 5.53 16.97 -25.65
N ARG A 113 5.13 16.19 -24.66
CA ARG A 113 4.41 14.94 -24.85
C ARG A 113 2.92 15.19 -24.99
N SER A 114 2.27 14.38 -25.82
CA SER A 114 0.81 14.45 -25.96
C SER A 114 0.11 13.99 -24.70
N PHE A 115 -1.16 14.41 -24.50
CA PHE A 115 -1.98 13.91 -23.39
C PHE A 115 -1.97 12.38 -23.31
N THR A 116 -2.22 11.70 -24.43
CA THR A 116 -2.19 10.22 -24.50
C THR A 116 -0.85 9.63 -24.08
N HIS A 117 0.27 10.29 -24.40
CA HIS A 117 1.61 9.85 -23.99
C HIS A 117 1.81 10.04 -22.47
N VAL A 118 1.43 11.20 -21.94
CA VAL A 118 1.51 11.49 -20.50
C VAL A 118 0.63 10.54 -19.68
N GLU A 119 -0.59 10.26 -20.14
CA GLU A 119 -1.51 9.30 -19.53
C GLU A 119 -0.91 7.90 -19.50
N TYR A 120 -0.31 7.46 -20.61
CA TYR A 120 0.35 6.17 -20.70
C TYR A 120 1.53 6.05 -19.73
N ASP A 121 2.42 7.06 -19.72
CA ASP A 121 3.56 7.08 -18.81
C ASP A 121 3.11 7.02 -17.35
N TYR A 122 2.06 7.77 -17.01
CA TYR A 122 1.48 7.75 -15.67
C TYR A 122 0.91 6.38 -15.31
N ALA A 123 0.09 5.79 -16.18
CA ALA A 123 -0.52 4.48 -15.96
C ALA A 123 0.55 3.39 -15.74
N VAL A 124 1.64 3.44 -16.53
CA VAL A 124 2.76 2.51 -16.40
C VAL A 124 3.52 2.70 -15.09
N THR A 125 3.77 3.96 -14.71
CA THR A 125 4.50 4.29 -13.48
C THR A 125 3.69 3.94 -12.24
N SER A 126 2.37 4.11 -12.29
CA SER A 126 1.42 3.70 -11.24
C SER A 126 1.19 2.17 -11.20
N GLY A 127 1.82 1.41 -12.10
CA GLY A 127 1.70 -0.06 -12.12
C GLY A 127 0.36 -0.57 -12.65
N LYS A 128 -0.44 0.26 -13.34
CA LYS A 128 -1.72 -0.17 -13.93
C LYS A 128 -1.52 -1.23 -15.01
N PRO A 129 -2.28 -2.32 -14.98
CA PRO A 129 -2.27 -3.29 -16.08
C PRO A 129 -2.76 -2.62 -17.36
N THR A 130 -1.95 -2.69 -18.41
CA THR A 130 -2.13 -1.89 -19.62
C THR A 130 -2.36 -2.77 -20.85
N ILE A 131 -3.32 -2.37 -21.71
CA ILE A 131 -3.54 -2.90 -23.04
C ILE A 131 -3.14 -1.82 -24.04
N ALA A 132 -2.22 -2.13 -24.97
CA ALA A 132 -1.82 -1.23 -26.03
C ALA A 132 -2.32 -1.74 -27.38
N LEU A 133 -3.11 -0.93 -28.08
CA LEU A 133 -3.71 -1.24 -29.37
C LEU A 133 -3.19 -0.25 -30.42
N LEU A 134 -2.41 -0.73 -31.37
CA LEU A 134 -1.75 0.08 -32.38
C LEU A 134 -2.31 -0.20 -33.76
N HIS A 135 -2.67 0.82 -34.52
CA HIS A 135 -2.99 0.63 -35.93
C HIS A 135 -1.77 0.09 -36.69
N SER A 136 -1.95 -1.00 -37.43
CA SER A 136 -0.86 -1.74 -38.09
C SER A 136 -0.10 -0.90 -39.10
N ASN A 137 -0.81 -0.07 -39.89
CA ASN A 137 -0.22 0.80 -40.90
C ASN A 137 -0.87 2.19 -40.93
N PRO A 138 -0.37 3.16 -40.13
CA PRO A 138 -0.89 4.52 -40.13
C PRO A 138 -0.85 5.22 -41.50
N GLY A 139 0.10 4.85 -42.37
CA GLY A 139 0.25 5.42 -43.70
C GLY A 139 -0.91 5.12 -44.67
N LEU A 140 -1.76 4.13 -44.35
CA LEU A 140 -2.98 3.82 -45.11
C LEU A 140 -4.22 4.60 -44.66
N LEU A 141 -4.12 5.33 -43.55
CA LEU A 141 -5.22 6.13 -43.05
C LEU A 141 -5.44 7.38 -43.93
N PRO A 142 -6.68 7.89 -43.98
CA PRO A 142 -6.97 9.16 -44.63
C PRO A 142 -6.11 10.29 -44.05
N ALA A 143 -5.81 11.28 -44.90
CA ALA A 143 -4.91 12.38 -44.52
C ALA A 143 -5.41 13.22 -43.33
N ASP A 144 -6.72 13.26 -43.11
CA ASP A 144 -7.34 13.90 -41.94
C ASP A 144 -7.17 13.09 -40.65
N LYS A 145 -6.90 11.79 -40.73
CA LYS A 145 -6.61 10.90 -39.61
C LYS A 145 -5.09 10.68 -39.36
N THR A 146 -4.24 11.41 -40.07
CA THR A 146 -2.77 11.29 -39.95
C THR A 146 -2.13 12.58 -39.45
N GLU A 147 -0.94 12.41 -38.84
CA GLU A 147 -0.15 13.56 -38.39
C GLU A 147 0.37 14.37 -39.56
N ARG A 148 0.22 15.69 -39.49
CA ARG A 148 0.55 16.60 -40.59
C ARG A 148 1.98 17.12 -40.51
N SER A 149 2.48 17.36 -39.31
CA SER A 149 3.83 17.89 -39.11
C SER A 149 4.89 16.79 -39.07
N ASP A 150 6.07 17.08 -39.56
CA ASP A 150 7.19 16.13 -39.49
C ASP A 150 7.61 15.84 -38.04
N ASP A 151 7.57 16.85 -37.18
CA ASP A 151 7.83 16.68 -35.76
C ASP A 151 6.78 15.82 -35.07
N GLY A 152 5.51 16.02 -35.35
CA GLY A 152 4.44 15.17 -34.84
C GLY A 152 4.57 13.71 -35.32
N ARG A 153 4.96 13.48 -36.58
CA ARG A 153 5.23 12.12 -37.09
C ARG A 153 6.38 11.47 -36.34
N ARG A 154 7.47 12.18 -36.15
CA ARG A 154 8.63 11.67 -35.38
C ARG A 154 8.23 11.28 -33.94
N ARG A 155 7.49 12.15 -33.24
CA ARG A 155 7.01 11.87 -31.89
C ARG A 155 6.03 10.71 -31.84
N LEU A 156 5.16 10.58 -32.84
CA LEU A 156 4.26 9.44 -33.00
C LEU A 156 5.05 8.14 -33.14
N ASP A 157 6.06 8.11 -34.01
CA ASP A 157 6.87 6.93 -34.23
C ASP A 157 7.67 6.54 -32.97
N GLU A 158 8.24 7.51 -32.26
CA GLU A 158 8.93 7.28 -30.97
C GLU A 158 7.96 6.68 -29.93
N PHE A 159 6.73 7.20 -29.84
CA PHE A 159 5.73 6.67 -28.92
C PHE A 159 5.25 5.28 -29.32
N ARG A 160 5.04 5.04 -30.62
CA ARG A 160 4.72 3.70 -31.15
C ARG A 160 5.80 2.67 -30.79
N GLU A 161 7.07 3.01 -30.96
CA GLU A 161 8.18 2.13 -30.57
C GLU A 161 8.19 1.88 -29.06
N THR A 162 7.86 2.86 -28.21
CA THR A 162 7.72 2.70 -26.78
C THR A 162 6.62 1.68 -26.44
N LEU A 163 5.46 1.78 -27.10
CA LEU A 163 4.35 0.83 -26.90
C LEU A 163 4.69 -0.58 -27.41
N LYS A 164 5.41 -0.72 -28.50
CA LYS A 164 5.85 -2.01 -29.05
C LYS A 164 6.84 -2.77 -28.18
N ARG A 165 7.63 -2.06 -27.34
CA ARG A 165 8.56 -2.71 -26.40
C ARG A 165 7.83 -3.51 -25.32
N LYS A 166 6.56 -3.21 -25.08
CA LYS A 166 5.64 -4.02 -24.27
C LYS A 166 4.73 -4.79 -25.22
N ASN A 167 4.04 -5.80 -24.70
CA ASN A 167 3.06 -6.54 -25.49
C ASN A 167 1.97 -5.59 -25.99
N CYS A 168 1.89 -5.39 -27.29
CA CYS A 168 0.84 -4.62 -27.95
C CYS A 168 0.12 -5.50 -28.98
N SER A 169 -1.16 -5.20 -29.24
CA SER A 169 -1.93 -5.83 -30.32
C SER A 169 -2.03 -4.88 -31.49
N LEU A 170 -1.80 -5.39 -32.69
CA LEU A 170 -1.96 -4.64 -33.92
C LEU A 170 -3.38 -4.84 -34.46
N TRP A 171 -3.96 -3.79 -35.04
CA TRP A 171 -5.26 -3.83 -35.68
C TRP A 171 -5.22 -3.01 -36.98
N LYS A 172 -6.05 -3.36 -37.95
CA LYS A 172 -6.18 -2.66 -39.24
C LYS A 172 -7.59 -2.18 -39.53
N ASP A 173 -8.57 -2.84 -38.92
CA ASP A 173 -9.98 -2.55 -39.09
C ASP A 173 -10.74 -2.70 -37.76
N GLN A 174 -12.00 -2.31 -37.76
CA GLN A 174 -12.83 -2.32 -36.57
C GLN A 174 -13.07 -3.73 -35.98
N ALA A 175 -13.10 -4.75 -36.84
CA ALA A 175 -13.31 -6.13 -36.39
C ALA A 175 -12.07 -6.65 -35.63
N GLU A 176 -10.88 -6.41 -36.19
CA GLU A 176 -9.61 -6.75 -35.50
C GLU A 176 -9.46 -5.95 -34.20
N LEU A 177 -9.84 -4.65 -34.19
CA LEU A 177 -9.80 -3.81 -33.01
C LEU A 177 -10.68 -4.38 -31.89
N THR A 178 -11.94 -4.68 -32.16
CA THR A 178 -12.86 -5.24 -31.17
C THR A 178 -12.42 -6.61 -30.66
N SER A 179 -11.88 -7.45 -31.55
CA SER A 179 -11.30 -8.74 -31.17
C SER A 179 -10.09 -8.57 -30.26
N ALA A 180 -9.21 -7.60 -30.54
CA ALA A 180 -8.05 -7.31 -29.72
C ALA A 180 -8.43 -6.76 -28.32
N VAL A 181 -9.45 -5.90 -28.26
CA VAL A 181 -10.02 -5.43 -26.97
C VAL A 181 -10.56 -6.60 -26.17
N PHE A 182 -11.40 -7.44 -26.76
CA PHE A 182 -12.00 -8.59 -26.11
C PHE A 182 -10.90 -9.51 -25.54
N THR A 183 -9.95 -9.92 -26.37
CA THR A 183 -8.87 -10.81 -25.97
C THR A 183 -7.98 -10.19 -24.88
N GLY A 184 -7.63 -8.92 -25.03
CA GLY A 184 -6.79 -8.19 -24.09
C GLY A 184 -7.43 -8.06 -22.71
N VAL A 185 -8.71 -7.66 -22.65
CA VAL A 185 -9.47 -7.51 -21.39
C VAL A 185 -9.64 -8.87 -20.70
N GLN A 186 -10.03 -9.91 -21.43
CA GLN A 186 -10.17 -11.25 -20.86
C GLN A 186 -8.85 -11.78 -20.33
N HIS A 187 -7.76 -11.52 -21.05
CA HIS A 187 -6.42 -11.89 -20.59
C HIS A 187 -6.05 -11.17 -19.29
N LEU A 188 -6.30 -9.86 -19.18
CA LEU A 188 -6.01 -9.09 -17.97
C LEU A 188 -6.88 -9.55 -16.79
N LYS A 189 -8.19 -9.74 -16.99
CA LYS A 189 -9.09 -10.28 -15.95
C LYS A 189 -8.58 -11.60 -15.39
N LYS A 190 -7.97 -12.45 -16.22
CA LYS A 190 -7.45 -13.76 -15.82
C LYS A 190 -6.07 -13.70 -15.19
N THR A 191 -5.15 -12.88 -15.72
CA THR A 191 -3.73 -12.89 -15.32
C THR A 191 -3.37 -11.84 -14.30
N ARG A 192 -4.13 -10.75 -14.27
CA ARG A 192 -3.96 -9.61 -13.35
C ARG A 192 -5.32 -9.14 -12.83
N PRO A 193 -6.00 -9.98 -12.03
CA PRO A 193 -7.29 -9.61 -11.45
C PRO A 193 -7.13 -8.37 -10.59
N SER A 194 -8.06 -7.42 -10.76
CA SER A 194 -8.15 -6.21 -9.96
C SER A 194 -9.31 -6.31 -8.98
N VAL A 195 -9.46 -5.30 -8.11
CA VAL A 195 -10.53 -5.26 -7.11
C VAL A 195 -11.91 -5.22 -7.77
N GLY A 196 -12.07 -4.39 -8.81
CA GLY A 196 -13.32 -4.20 -9.51
C GLY A 196 -14.41 -3.53 -8.68
N TRP A 197 -15.56 -3.33 -9.28
CA TRP A 197 -16.75 -2.77 -8.66
C TRP A 197 -17.78 -3.87 -8.39
N ILE A 198 -18.30 -3.91 -7.19
CA ILE A 198 -19.32 -4.87 -6.75
C ILE A 198 -20.57 -4.08 -6.36
N ARG A 199 -21.72 -4.60 -6.72
CA ARG A 199 -22.99 -3.99 -6.34
C ARG A 199 -23.17 -4.06 -4.82
N GLY A 200 -23.45 -2.94 -4.16
CA GLY A 200 -23.55 -2.87 -2.69
C GLY A 200 -24.58 -3.82 -2.06
N SER A 201 -25.61 -4.25 -2.83
CA SER A 201 -26.57 -5.26 -2.39
C SER A 201 -26.01 -6.69 -2.37
N GLU A 202 -24.87 -6.92 -3.02
CA GLU A 202 -24.17 -8.22 -3.04
C GLU A 202 -23.14 -8.33 -1.90
N LEU A 203 -22.80 -7.21 -1.30
CA LEU A 203 -22.13 -7.19 -0.02
C LEU A 203 -23.18 -7.51 1.03
N ASP A 204 -23.25 -8.77 1.45
CA ASP A 204 -24.03 -9.18 2.63
C ASP A 204 -23.49 -8.40 3.84
N GLY A 205 -24.00 -7.17 4.00
CA GLY A 205 -23.51 -6.23 5.02
C GLY A 205 -23.74 -6.78 6.45
N GLU A 206 -24.64 -7.75 6.63
CA GLU A 206 -24.84 -8.47 7.87
C GLU A 206 -23.77 -9.56 8.06
N GLY A 207 -23.47 -10.38 7.07
CA GLY A 207 -22.44 -11.40 7.16
C GLY A 207 -21.03 -10.83 7.36
N LEU A 208 -20.69 -9.71 6.70
CA LEU A 208 -19.42 -9.00 6.92
C LEU A 208 -19.34 -8.38 8.31
N LYS A 209 -20.43 -7.82 8.83
CA LYS A 209 -20.49 -7.28 10.19
C LYS A 209 -20.35 -8.39 11.23
N ASP A 210 -21.02 -9.51 11.04
CA ASP A 210 -20.94 -10.65 11.94
C ASP A 210 -19.52 -11.24 11.96
N GLU A 211 -18.88 -11.35 10.81
CA GLU A 211 -17.49 -11.81 10.71
C GLU A 211 -16.51 -10.82 11.35
N LEU A 212 -16.68 -9.51 11.15
CA LEU A 212 -15.88 -8.49 11.84
C LEU A 212 -16.05 -8.56 13.37
N ILE A 213 -17.26 -8.78 13.86
CA ILE A 213 -17.54 -8.94 15.28
C ILE A 213 -16.88 -10.23 15.79
N ARG A 214 -16.95 -11.33 15.04
CA ARG A 214 -16.30 -12.58 15.38
C ARG A 214 -14.80 -12.44 15.48
N LEU A 215 -14.16 -11.88 14.44
CA LEU A 215 -12.71 -11.65 14.42
C LEU A 215 -12.26 -10.70 15.53
N ARG A 216 -13.06 -9.70 15.84
CA ARG A 216 -12.74 -8.78 16.97
C ARG A 216 -12.73 -9.51 18.30
N ARG A 217 -13.73 -10.37 18.55
CA ARG A 217 -13.78 -11.19 19.78
C ARG A 217 -12.60 -12.16 19.86
N GLU A 218 -12.22 -12.74 18.73
CA GLU A 218 -11.06 -13.65 18.68
C GLU A 218 -9.73 -12.91 18.97
N ILE A 219 -9.54 -11.72 18.43
CA ILE A 219 -8.39 -10.85 18.75
C ILE A 219 -8.38 -10.51 20.25
N ASP A 220 -9.51 -10.14 20.83
CA ASP A 220 -9.61 -9.79 22.24
C ASP A 220 -9.32 -11.02 23.14
N SER A 221 -9.78 -12.22 22.75
CA SER A 221 -9.46 -13.48 23.42
C SER A 221 -7.98 -13.80 23.35
N LEU A 222 -7.38 -13.75 22.15
CA LEU A 222 -5.95 -14.02 21.95
C LEU A 222 -5.06 -13.03 22.70
N ASN A 223 -5.45 -11.75 22.74
CA ASN A 223 -4.74 -10.76 23.54
C ASN A 223 -4.82 -11.05 25.03
N GLY A 224 -5.97 -11.54 25.53
CA GLY A 224 -6.13 -11.99 26.89
C GLY A 224 -5.23 -13.19 27.22
N GLU A 225 -5.20 -14.20 26.34
CA GLU A 225 -4.32 -15.37 26.49
C GLU A 225 -2.84 -14.98 26.45
N LEU A 226 -2.47 -14.07 25.55
CA LEU A 226 -1.10 -13.54 25.45
C LEU A 226 -0.69 -12.79 26.73
N ALA A 227 -1.59 -12.01 27.33
CA ALA A 227 -1.33 -11.32 28.58
C ALA A 227 -1.09 -12.32 29.72
N VAL A 228 -1.94 -13.35 29.82
CA VAL A 228 -1.76 -14.42 30.83
C VAL A 228 -0.47 -15.22 30.58
N ALA A 229 -0.15 -15.54 29.33
CA ALA A 229 1.09 -16.24 28.99
C ALA A 229 2.34 -15.40 29.32
N LYS A 230 2.29 -14.09 29.07
CA LYS A 230 3.37 -13.18 29.45
C LYS A 230 3.57 -13.09 30.95
N LEU A 231 2.49 -13.07 31.72
CA LEU A 231 2.56 -13.10 33.19
C LEU A 231 3.17 -14.42 33.72
N ARG A 232 2.81 -15.55 33.12
CA ARG A 232 3.39 -16.87 33.48
C ARG A 232 4.84 -17.03 33.05
N ALA A 233 5.28 -16.36 32.00
CA ALA A 233 6.65 -16.38 31.51
C ALA A 233 7.57 -15.39 32.26
N ALA A 234 7.02 -14.49 33.06
CA ALA A 234 7.79 -13.60 33.90
C ALA A 234 8.49 -14.45 35.03
N PRO A 235 9.78 -14.24 35.31
CA PRO A 235 10.45 -14.90 36.44
C PRO A 235 9.74 -14.57 37.73
N GLU A 236 9.60 -15.57 38.61
CA GLU A 236 9.03 -15.38 39.96
C GLU A 236 9.77 -14.25 40.68
N GLY A 237 9.04 -13.30 41.22
CA GLY A 237 9.61 -12.14 41.94
C GLY A 237 9.67 -10.82 41.11
N LEU A 238 9.31 -10.82 39.82
CA LEU A 238 9.21 -9.58 39.05
C LEU A 238 7.80 -8.99 39.03
N GLU A 239 6.84 -9.65 39.66
CA GLU A 239 5.44 -9.22 39.71
C GLU A 239 5.26 -7.90 40.49
N GLU A 240 6.18 -7.59 41.40
CA GLU A 240 6.21 -6.37 42.20
C GLU A 240 6.96 -5.21 41.50
N LEU A 241 7.61 -5.47 40.37
CA LEU A 241 8.29 -4.42 39.64
C LEU A 241 7.33 -3.64 38.75
N ALA A 242 7.44 -2.33 38.80
CA ALA A 242 6.64 -1.45 37.94
C ALA A 242 6.81 -1.83 36.47
N GLN A 243 5.68 -1.98 35.77
CA GLN A 243 5.70 -2.25 34.34
C GLN A 243 6.11 -1.00 33.57
N GLY A 244 6.75 -1.14 32.44
CA GLY A 244 7.31 -0.02 31.67
C GLY A 244 6.30 1.07 31.26
N ALA A 245 5.00 0.74 31.27
CA ALA A 245 3.94 1.71 30.99
C ALA A 245 3.47 2.47 32.24
N ASP A 246 3.85 2.01 33.42
CA ASP A 246 3.41 2.62 34.66
C ASP A 246 4.13 3.95 34.90
N ALA A 247 3.37 4.96 35.32
CA ALA A 247 3.93 6.25 35.70
C ALA A 247 4.42 6.23 37.15
N THR A 248 5.69 6.55 37.35
CA THR A 248 6.25 6.75 38.69
C THR A 248 6.04 8.21 39.09
N LYS A 249 5.44 8.44 40.26
CA LYS A 249 5.24 9.78 40.79
C LYS A 249 6.51 10.27 41.45
N ILE A 250 7.17 11.25 40.82
CA ILE A 250 8.34 11.91 41.40
C ILE A 250 7.89 13.22 42.00
N THR A 251 8.13 13.39 43.31
CA THR A 251 7.91 14.67 43.97
C THR A 251 9.20 15.48 44.00
N ILE A 252 9.21 16.58 43.28
CA ILE A 252 10.33 17.51 43.25
C ILE A 252 9.99 18.68 44.17
N GLU A 253 10.72 18.82 45.27
CA GLU A 253 10.61 19.93 46.18
C GLU A 253 11.45 21.10 45.65
N PHE A 254 10.77 22.08 45.09
CA PHE A 254 11.32 23.42 44.87
C PHE A 254 10.65 24.37 45.88
N GLU A 255 11.00 25.64 45.88
CA GLU A 255 10.21 26.65 46.61
C GLU A 255 8.77 26.68 46.08
N GLY A 256 7.93 25.77 46.60
CA GLY A 256 6.60 25.43 46.13
C GLY A 256 6.60 24.02 45.56
N SER A 257 6.22 23.04 46.36
CA SER A 257 6.19 21.63 45.96
C SER A 257 5.18 21.40 44.85
N PHE A 258 5.62 20.83 43.70
CA PHE A 258 4.75 20.25 42.73
C PHE A 258 5.13 18.79 42.47
N SER A 259 4.17 17.99 42.09
CA SER A 259 4.41 16.57 41.75
C SER A 259 4.20 16.33 40.26
N LEU A 260 5.21 15.72 39.65
CA LEU A 260 5.17 15.31 38.23
C LEU A 260 5.14 13.78 38.17
N SER A 261 4.25 13.24 37.35
CA SER A 261 4.22 11.82 37.08
C SER A 261 5.06 11.51 35.83
N VAL A 262 6.13 10.75 36.02
CA VAL A 262 7.06 10.35 34.95
C VAL A 262 6.95 8.86 34.70
N ARG A 263 6.94 8.45 33.44
CA ARG A 263 6.84 7.04 33.07
C ARG A 263 8.15 6.32 33.36
N TRP A 264 8.02 5.12 33.94
CA TRP A 264 9.17 4.29 34.31
C TRP A 264 10.07 3.93 33.14
N ASP A 265 9.50 3.66 31.96
CA ASP A 265 10.25 3.36 30.75
C ASP A 265 11.09 4.54 30.23
N SER A 266 10.62 5.76 30.40
CA SER A 266 11.38 6.98 30.05
C SER A 266 12.61 7.11 30.95
N LEU A 267 12.48 6.86 32.23
CA LEU A 267 13.61 6.86 33.17
C LEU A 267 14.60 5.72 32.88
N MET A 268 14.11 4.51 32.66
CA MET A 268 14.95 3.37 32.38
C MET A 268 15.74 3.53 31.10
N ARG A 269 15.16 4.05 30.05
CA ARG A 269 15.89 4.33 28.78
C ARG A 269 17.05 5.30 28.97
N ALA A 270 16.93 6.25 29.90
CA ALA A 270 18.00 7.19 30.19
C ALA A 270 19.11 6.62 31.07
N ILE A 271 18.77 5.72 32.02
CA ILE A 271 19.68 5.19 33.04
C ILE A 271 20.38 3.90 32.57
N LEU A 272 19.67 2.98 31.92
CA LEU A 272 20.19 1.68 31.52
C LEU A 272 21.50 1.75 30.69
N PRO A 273 21.65 2.63 29.69
CA PRO A 273 22.90 2.75 28.96
C PRO A 273 24.10 3.13 29.83
N LEU A 274 23.86 3.88 30.91
CA LEU A 274 24.88 4.32 31.83
C LEU A 274 25.32 3.23 32.81
N THR A 275 24.46 2.26 33.09
CA THR A 275 24.75 1.17 34.03
C THR A 275 25.45 -0.03 33.35
N PHE A 276 25.17 -0.31 32.06
CA PHE A 276 25.74 -1.42 31.33
C PHE A 276 27.18 -1.19 30.79
N GLY A 277 27.68 0.03 30.79
CA GLY A 277 28.98 0.40 30.20
C GLY A 277 30.18 0.41 31.17
N GLY A 278 30.06 -0.18 32.38
CA GLY A 278 31.17 -0.22 33.37
C GLY A 278 30.96 0.70 34.57
N GLY A 279 29.73 1.10 34.85
CA GLY A 279 29.35 1.87 36.03
C GLY A 279 29.64 3.36 35.87
N ALA A 280 28.68 4.08 35.33
CA ALA A 280 28.77 5.54 35.31
C ALA A 280 28.78 6.10 36.77
N PRO A 281 29.47 7.21 37.01
CA PRO A 281 29.44 7.83 38.33
C PRO A 281 28.02 8.26 38.68
N PRO A 282 27.65 8.28 39.96
CA PRO A 282 26.29 8.64 40.42
C PRO A 282 25.79 9.97 39.84
N GLU A 283 26.68 10.92 39.67
CA GLU A 283 26.40 12.25 39.10
C GLU A 283 25.87 12.20 37.66
N ALA A 284 26.30 11.22 36.86
CA ALA A 284 25.84 11.02 35.49
C ALA A 284 24.42 10.42 35.46
N ILE A 285 24.10 9.54 36.42
CA ILE A 285 22.77 8.96 36.58
C ILE A 285 21.78 10.06 37.01
N ASP A 286 22.16 10.87 37.99
CA ASP A 286 21.35 11.99 38.46
C ASP A 286 21.09 12.99 37.33
N ALA A 287 22.10 13.32 36.53
CA ALA A 287 21.95 14.20 35.37
C ALA A 287 20.97 13.63 34.33
N ALA A 288 21.00 12.33 34.07
CA ALA A 288 20.09 11.66 33.16
C ALA A 288 18.65 11.68 33.67
N ILE A 289 18.43 11.43 34.97
CA ILE A 289 17.11 11.53 35.60
C ILE A 289 16.56 12.94 35.51
N ILE A 290 17.35 13.94 35.89
CA ILE A 290 16.95 15.36 35.83
C ILE A 290 16.62 15.78 34.38
N SER A 291 17.41 15.34 33.41
CA SER A 291 17.17 15.64 31.98
C SER A 291 15.84 15.06 31.52
N THR A 292 15.54 13.81 31.89
CA THR A 292 14.31 13.13 31.51
C THR A 292 13.08 13.79 32.13
N VAL A 293 13.16 14.10 33.43
CA VAL A 293 12.09 14.80 34.16
C VAL A 293 11.82 16.19 33.54
N ARG A 294 12.88 16.92 33.19
CA ARG A 294 12.77 18.24 32.55
C ARG A 294 12.09 18.15 31.19
N LYS A 295 12.44 17.14 30.40
CA LYS A 295 11.83 16.91 29.08
C LYS A 295 10.32 16.66 29.19
N GLU A 296 9.90 15.77 30.08
CA GLU A 296 8.48 15.49 30.29
C GLU A 296 7.72 16.69 30.91
N ALA A 297 8.35 17.46 31.78
CA ALA A 297 7.75 18.69 32.32
C ALA A 297 7.51 19.74 31.22
N ILE A 298 8.39 19.87 30.26
CA ILE A 298 8.23 20.77 29.09
C ILE A 298 7.10 20.28 28.18
N GLU A 299 7.02 18.97 27.91
CA GLU A 299 5.96 18.37 27.11
C GLU A 299 4.55 18.54 27.74
N MET A 300 4.48 18.67 29.06
CA MET A 300 3.24 18.92 29.80
C MET A 300 2.89 20.43 29.98
N GLU A 301 3.60 21.34 29.29
CA GLU A 301 3.39 22.79 29.35
C GLU A 301 3.41 23.38 30.78
N LEU A 302 4.15 22.75 31.70
CA LEU A 302 4.28 23.28 33.04
C LEU A 302 5.09 24.60 33.03
N PRO A 303 4.66 25.63 33.76
CA PRO A 303 5.29 26.96 33.74
C PRO A 303 6.69 26.90 34.33
N MET A 304 7.70 26.86 33.44
CA MET A 304 9.13 26.82 33.80
C MET A 304 9.74 28.23 33.99
N SER A 305 8.94 29.29 34.05
CA SER A 305 9.40 30.69 34.05
C SER A 305 10.24 31.15 35.24
N GLY A 306 10.53 30.28 36.22
CA GLY A 306 11.40 30.62 37.36
C GLY A 306 12.74 29.90 37.42
N TYR A 307 13.07 28.98 36.49
CA TYR A 307 14.14 27.98 36.72
C TYR A 307 15.31 28.00 35.74
N LEU A 308 15.39 28.98 34.86
CA LEU A 308 16.52 29.14 33.93
C LEU A 308 17.84 29.62 34.58
N GLY A 309 17.89 29.77 35.88
CA GLY A 309 19.02 30.33 36.60
C GLY A 309 19.88 29.36 37.42
N LEU A 310 19.59 28.06 37.42
CA LEU A 310 20.40 27.08 38.18
C LEU A 310 21.58 26.56 37.37
N GLY A 311 22.65 27.37 37.37
CA GLY A 311 24.01 26.92 37.14
C GLY A 311 24.40 25.89 38.21
N SER A 312 24.92 24.78 37.73
CA SER A 312 25.76 23.80 38.42
C SER A 312 26.02 23.96 39.91
N ARG A 313 25.10 23.63 40.79
CA ARG A 313 25.38 23.13 42.14
C ARG A 313 24.12 22.51 42.75
N SER A 314 24.17 21.19 42.99
CA SER A 314 23.40 20.40 43.94
C SER A 314 21.87 20.59 44.01
N CYS A 315 21.17 20.10 43.01
CA CYS A 315 19.81 19.59 43.21
C CYS A 315 19.88 18.08 43.29
N VAL A 316 20.35 17.55 44.41
CA VAL A 316 20.18 16.15 44.74
C VAL A 316 18.74 16.01 45.24
N PRO A 317 17.90 15.12 44.66
CA PRO A 317 16.58 14.84 45.23
C PRO A 317 16.77 14.26 46.61
N LYS A 318 16.28 14.96 47.62
CA LYS A 318 16.48 14.61 49.06
C LYS A 318 15.86 13.28 49.47
N ARG A 319 14.99 12.66 48.69
CA ARG A 319 14.49 11.29 48.86
C ARG A 319 13.72 10.82 47.61
N LEU A 320 14.13 9.76 46.99
CA LEU A 320 13.23 8.83 46.30
C LEU A 320 12.46 8.09 47.42
N GLN A 321 11.27 8.52 47.76
CA GLN A 321 10.36 7.71 48.55
C GLN A 321 9.71 6.73 47.56
N GLN A 322 10.18 5.50 47.55
CA GLN A 322 9.43 4.37 47.04
C GLN A 322 8.17 4.24 47.91
N GLY A 323 7.01 4.50 47.32
CA GLY A 323 5.77 3.94 47.81
C GLY A 323 5.77 2.47 47.41
N LEU A 324 6.12 1.62 48.36
CA LEU A 324 5.78 0.20 48.35
C LEU A 324 4.28 0.04 48.60
#